data_50ded4467ea7aa5aa41644a9e2f04845
#
_entry.id   50ded4467ea7aa5aa41644a9e2f04845
#
_cell.length_a   1.000
_cell.length_b   1.000
_cell.length_c   1.000
_cell.angle_alpha   90.00
_cell.angle_beta   90.00
_cell.angle_gamma   90.00
#
_symmetry.space_group_name_H-M   'P 1'
#
loop_
_entity.id
_entity.type
_entity.pdbx_description
1 polymer ?
#
loop_
_entity_poly.entity_id
_entity_poly.type
_entity_poly.pdbx_seq_one_letter_code
_entity_poly.pdbx_strand_id
1 'polypeptide(L)'
;DYFNDKVLEDTDLLYTGMTALPADFWDTHGRDMESWQHAGVTFYRVRGPLCPTLLVNEFVWLEGDTPFQAQVVETDGTTAVLATLRDFTHQKNSVWGITARNREQNFALNLLMNPEVDFVTLLGQAGTGKTLLTLAAGLTQVLEGRRYSEIIMTRVTVPVGEDIGFLPGTEEEKMGPWMGAV
;
A
#
# COMPACT_ATOMS: atom_id res chain seq x y z
N ASP A 1 24.55 17.81 -22.95
CA ASP A 1 24.90 16.42 -22.50
C ASP A 1 24.91 16.35 -20.99
N TYR A 2 23.72 16.26 -20.41
CA TYR A 2 23.52 16.07 -18.96
C TYR A 2 22.80 14.75 -18.64
N PHE A 3 23.00 13.74 -19.41
CA PHE A 3 22.60 12.40 -19.00
C PHE A 3 23.82 11.73 -18.33
N ASN A 4 23.82 11.81 -17.01
CA ASN A 4 24.77 11.08 -16.20
C ASN A 4 24.26 9.64 -16.10
N ASP A 5 24.81 8.74 -16.91
CA ASP A 5 24.47 7.31 -16.94
C ASP A 5 24.65 6.59 -15.58
N LYS A 6 25.12 7.30 -14.56
CA LYS A 6 25.32 6.77 -13.20
C LYS A 6 24.09 6.86 -12.29
N VAL A 7 22.96 7.39 -12.76
CA VAL A 7 21.75 7.61 -11.95
C VAL A 7 20.58 6.73 -12.36
N LEU A 8 20.74 5.86 -13.33
CA LEU A 8 19.75 4.83 -13.64
C LEU A 8 19.95 3.66 -12.69
N GLU A 9 19.33 3.74 -11.52
CA GLU A 9 19.17 2.58 -10.66
C GLU A 9 18.23 1.59 -11.34
N ASP A 10 18.61 0.31 -11.27
CA ASP A 10 17.74 -0.77 -11.73
C ASP A 10 16.49 -0.79 -10.84
N THR A 11 15.34 -0.44 -11.42
CA THR A 11 14.08 -0.39 -10.68
C THR A 11 13.64 -1.76 -10.17
N ASP A 12 14.16 -2.84 -10.73
CA ASP A 12 13.88 -4.22 -10.29
C ASP A 12 14.53 -4.54 -8.93
N LEU A 13 15.50 -3.73 -8.50
CA LEU A 13 16.17 -3.85 -7.19
C LEU A 13 15.58 -2.97 -6.10
N LEU A 14 14.59 -2.13 -6.43
CA LEU A 14 13.96 -1.27 -5.44
C LEU A 14 13.01 -2.07 -4.53
N TYR A 15 12.96 -1.65 -3.27
CA TYR A 15 11.99 -2.18 -2.30
C TYR A 15 10.57 -1.94 -2.77
N THR A 16 9.80 -3.02 -2.91
CA THR A 16 8.41 -2.97 -3.41
C THR A 16 7.38 -2.94 -2.30
N GLY A 17 7.76 -3.21 -1.05
CA GLY A 17 6.83 -3.39 0.07
C GLY A 17 6.10 -4.73 0.08
N MET A 18 6.41 -5.63 -0.85
CA MET A 18 5.73 -6.90 -1.03
C MET A 18 6.71 -8.01 -1.37
N THR A 19 6.54 -9.19 -0.79
CA THR A 19 7.39 -10.37 -1.04
C THR A 19 6.54 -11.63 -1.18
N ALA A 20 6.74 -12.35 -2.29
CA ALA A 20 6.21 -13.69 -2.44
C ALA A 20 7.00 -14.66 -1.56
N LEU A 21 6.28 -15.41 -0.72
CA LEU A 21 6.89 -16.46 0.09
C LEU A 21 7.15 -17.72 -0.75
N PRO A 22 8.23 -18.46 -0.51
CA PRO A 22 8.47 -19.73 -1.18
C PRO A 22 7.42 -20.77 -0.79
N ALA A 23 7.16 -21.73 -1.68
CA ALA A 23 6.14 -22.75 -1.46
C ALA A 23 6.36 -23.60 -0.19
N ASP A 24 7.62 -23.76 0.21
CA ASP A 24 8.04 -24.49 1.42
C ASP A 24 8.16 -23.60 2.67
N PHE A 25 7.59 -22.39 2.63
CA PHE A 25 7.72 -21.43 3.73
C PHE A 25 7.35 -22.01 5.08
N TRP A 26 6.22 -22.68 5.21
CA TRP A 26 5.78 -23.25 6.47
C TRP A 26 6.66 -24.42 6.93
N ASP A 27 7.25 -25.17 6.02
CA ASP A 27 8.18 -26.25 6.35
C ASP A 27 9.50 -25.71 6.94
N THR A 28 9.94 -24.55 6.47
CA THR A 28 11.20 -23.92 6.88
C THR A 28 11.05 -22.94 8.03
N HIS A 29 9.87 -22.32 8.21
CA HIS A 29 9.62 -21.23 9.17
C HIS A 29 8.57 -21.56 10.23
N GLY A 30 7.80 -22.63 10.05
CA GLY A 30 6.69 -22.98 10.92
C GLY A 30 6.98 -23.96 12.04
N ARG A 31 8.21 -24.48 12.15
CA ARG A 31 8.52 -25.60 13.09
C ARG A 31 8.31 -25.25 14.56
N ASP A 32 8.73 -24.04 14.97
CA ASP A 32 8.59 -23.54 16.34
C ASP A 32 7.69 -22.30 16.37
N MET A 33 6.67 -22.30 15.53
CA MET A 33 5.78 -21.17 15.35
C MET A 33 4.87 -20.99 16.57
N GLU A 34 4.79 -19.75 17.04
CA GLU A 34 3.77 -19.31 17.98
C GLU A 34 2.63 -18.65 17.21
N SER A 35 1.40 -18.89 17.63
CA SER A 35 0.21 -18.27 17.04
C SER A 35 -0.74 -17.81 18.14
N TRP A 36 -1.29 -16.62 17.98
CA TRP A 36 -2.30 -16.05 18.87
C TRP A 36 -3.28 -15.17 18.09
N GLN A 37 -4.38 -14.83 18.73
CA GLN A 37 -5.39 -13.94 18.20
C GLN A 37 -5.60 -12.73 19.11
N HIS A 38 -5.74 -11.58 18.52
CA HIS A 38 -6.11 -10.35 19.20
C HIS A 38 -6.98 -9.47 18.28
N ALA A 39 -8.11 -8.99 18.78
CA ALA A 39 -9.03 -8.09 18.06
C ALA A 39 -9.42 -8.61 16.65
N GLY A 40 -9.61 -9.93 16.50
CA GLY A 40 -9.98 -10.56 15.23
C GLY A 40 -8.83 -10.75 14.24
N VAL A 41 -7.60 -10.42 14.62
CA VAL A 41 -6.38 -10.63 13.83
C VAL A 41 -5.62 -11.82 14.40
N THR A 42 -5.16 -12.70 13.51
CA THR A 42 -4.27 -13.81 13.88
C THR A 42 -2.83 -13.41 13.63
N PHE A 43 -1.99 -13.66 14.63
CA PHE A 43 -0.56 -13.37 14.58
C PHE A 43 0.22 -14.68 14.58
N TYR A 44 1.29 -14.70 13.80
CA TYR A 44 2.23 -15.81 13.70
C TYR A 44 3.64 -15.31 13.94
N ARG A 45 4.30 -15.80 14.99
CA ARG A 45 5.74 -15.58 15.18
C ARG A 45 6.49 -16.73 14.55
N VAL A 46 7.26 -16.45 13.53
CA VAL A 46 8.02 -17.44 12.75
C VAL A 46 9.52 -17.18 12.88
N ARG A 47 10.30 -18.24 12.70
CA ARG A 47 11.75 -18.18 12.66
C ARG A 47 12.24 -18.92 11.43
N GLY A 48 13.16 -18.32 10.70
CA GLY A 48 13.74 -18.96 9.51
C GLY A 48 14.59 -18.02 8.68
N PRO A 49 15.14 -18.51 7.56
CA PRO A 49 16.13 -17.80 6.77
C PRO A 49 15.62 -16.52 6.10
N LEU A 50 14.31 -16.36 5.89
CA LEU A 50 13.72 -15.13 5.34
C LEU A 50 13.61 -14.02 6.38
N CYS A 51 13.50 -14.32 7.67
CA CYS A 51 13.21 -13.32 8.69
C CYS A 51 14.18 -12.13 8.71
N PRO A 52 15.52 -12.31 8.50
CA PRO A 52 16.45 -11.19 8.44
C PRO A 52 16.22 -10.22 7.29
N THR A 53 15.52 -10.64 6.24
CA THR A 53 15.25 -9.82 5.05
C THR A 53 13.93 -9.08 5.11
N LEU A 54 13.04 -9.46 6.04
CA LEU A 54 11.72 -8.87 6.17
C LEU A 54 11.78 -7.53 6.90
N LEU A 55 10.98 -6.58 6.44
CA LEU A 55 10.85 -5.25 7.03
C LEU A 55 9.46 -5.06 7.64
N VAL A 56 9.37 -4.26 8.68
CA VAL A 56 8.08 -3.87 9.29
C VAL A 56 7.22 -3.16 8.27
N ASN A 57 5.94 -3.48 8.24
CA ASN A 57 4.93 -3.03 7.27
C ASN A 57 5.05 -3.64 5.87
N GLU A 58 6.01 -4.52 5.62
CA GLU A 58 6.08 -5.30 4.39
C GLU A 58 4.93 -6.32 4.34
N PHE A 59 4.38 -6.51 3.16
CA PHE A 59 3.39 -7.56 2.91
C PHE A 59 4.06 -8.80 2.36
N VAL A 60 3.55 -9.96 2.81
CA VAL A 60 3.99 -11.27 2.32
C VAL A 60 2.79 -12.08 1.89
N TRP A 61 2.95 -12.90 0.86
CA TRP A 61 1.90 -13.80 0.41
C TRP A 61 2.44 -15.14 -0.03
N LEU A 62 1.62 -16.15 0.11
CA LEU A 62 1.84 -17.50 -0.36
C LEU A 62 0.67 -17.90 -1.23
N GLU A 63 0.95 -18.37 -2.44
CA GLU A 63 -0.02 -18.95 -3.36
C GLU A 63 -0.03 -20.46 -3.22
N GLY A 64 -1.12 -21.12 -3.58
CA GLY A 64 -1.26 -22.57 -3.54
C GLY A 64 -2.60 -23.02 -2.97
N ASP A 65 -2.66 -24.26 -2.53
CA ASP A 65 -3.89 -24.87 -1.99
C ASP A 65 -4.40 -24.17 -0.73
N THR A 66 -3.50 -23.59 0.04
CA THR A 66 -3.83 -22.82 1.25
C THR A 66 -3.23 -21.41 1.10
N PRO A 67 -3.91 -20.49 0.39
CA PRO A 67 -3.42 -19.13 0.20
C PRO A 67 -3.25 -18.40 1.53
N PHE A 68 -2.16 -17.65 1.65
CA PHE A 68 -1.86 -16.88 2.85
C PHE A 68 -1.41 -15.48 2.46
N GLN A 69 -1.92 -14.48 3.16
CA GLN A 69 -1.50 -13.08 3.03
C GLN A 69 -1.37 -12.48 4.42
N ALA A 70 -0.27 -11.80 4.66
CA ALA A 70 0.00 -11.18 5.95
C ALA A 70 0.86 -9.92 5.81
N GLN A 71 0.91 -9.15 6.88
CA GLN A 71 1.79 -8.01 7.05
C GLN A 71 2.79 -8.31 8.15
N VAL A 72 4.04 -7.95 7.93
CA VAL A 72 5.09 -8.00 8.95
C VAL A 72 4.87 -6.85 9.92
N VAL A 73 4.57 -7.17 11.18
CA VAL A 73 4.30 -6.17 12.23
C VAL A 73 5.46 -5.99 13.19
N GLU A 74 6.33 -6.98 13.29
CA GLU A 74 7.51 -6.95 14.15
C GLU A 74 8.61 -7.82 13.54
N THR A 75 9.85 -7.42 13.70
CA THR A 75 11.03 -8.24 13.38
C THR A 75 12.19 -7.87 14.29
N ASP A 76 12.95 -8.88 14.71
CA ASP A 76 14.19 -8.73 15.48
C ASP A 76 15.43 -9.18 14.68
N GLY A 77 15.25 -9.47 13.39
CA GLY A 77 16.28 -9.99 12.50
C GLY A 77 16.47 -11.52 12.56
N THR A 78 15.88 -12.20 13.56
CA THR A 78 15.89 -13.67 13.71
C THR A 78 14.50 -14.25 13.56
N THR A 79 13.51 -13.55 14.12
CA THR A 79 12.09 -13.88 14.07
C THR A 79 11.32 -12.75 13.42
N ALA A 80 10.15 -13.07 12.89
CA ALA A 80 9.20 -12.09 12.40
C ALA A 80 7.80 -12.44 12.91
N VAL A 81 7.00 -11.40 13.19
CA VAL A 81 5.59 -11.54 13.52
C VAL A 81 4.78 -11.11 12.30
N LEU A 82 3.97 -12.04 11.81
CA LEU A 82 3.09 -11.85 10.67
C LEU A 82 1.65 -11.72 11.17
N ALA A 83 0.96 -10.66 10.77
CA ALA A 83 -0.45 -10.43 11.10
C ALA A 83 -1.32 -10.67 9.86
N THR A 84 -2.42 -11.41 10.03
CA THR A 84 -3.39 -11.59 8.95
C THR A 84 -4.06 -10.27 8.59
N LEU A 85 -4.45 -10.13 7.31
CA LEU A 85 -4.99 -8.90 6.76
C LEU A 85 -6.52 -8.86 6.87
N ARG A 86 -7.06 -7.65 6.90
CA ARG A 86 -8.47 -7.44 6.59
C ARG A 86 -8.69 -7.65 5.10
N ASP A 87 -9.76 -8.35 4.76
CA ASP A 87 -10.13 -8.62 3.38
C ASP A 87 -11.03 -7.51 2.84
N PHE A 88 -10.44 -6.55 2.14
CA PHE A 88 -11.16 -5.46 1.47
C PHE A 88 -11.68 -5.85 0.08
N THR A 89 -11.48 -7.08 -0.37
CA THR A 89 -12.11 -7.59 -1.60
C THR A 89 -13.59 -7.88 -1.39
N HIS A 90 -14.00 -8.09 -0.15
CA HIS A 90 -15.38 -8.39 0.20
C HIS A 90 -16.21 -7.12 0.42
N GLN A 91 -17.43 -7.10 -0.15
CA GLN A 91 -18.32 -5.93 -0.11
C GLN A 91 -18.63 -5.44 1.32
N LYS A 92 -18.72 -6.33 2.30
CA LYS A 92 -18.95 -5.96 3.71
C LYS A 92 -17.84 -5.10 4.32
N ASN A 93 -16.63 -5.15 3.75
CA ASN A 93 -15.47 -4.39 4.17
C ASN A 93 -15.18 -3.23 3.21
N SER A 94 -16.11 -2.87 2.34
CA SER A 94 -15.91 -1.75 1.41
C SER A 94 -15.53 -0.47 2.15
N VAL A 95 -14.62 0.29 1.52
CA VAL A 95 -14.15 1.58 2.00
C VAL A 95 -14.77 2.64 1.10
N TRP A 96 -15.70 3.44 1.65
CA TRP A 96 -16.49 4.40 0.87
C TRP A 96 -17.13 3.79 -0.39
N GLY A 97 -17.68 2.58 -0.25
CA GLY A 97 -18.25 1.81 -1.35
C GLY A 97 -17.24 1.16 -2.30
N ILE A 98 -15.94 1.34 -2.08
CA ILE A 98 -14.88 0.76 -2.90
C ILE A 98 -14.36 -0.52 -2.28
N THR A 99 -14.17 -1.54 -3.12
CA THR A 99 -13.52 -2.81 -2.75
C THR A 99 -12.21 -2.98 -3.48
N ALA A 100 -11.28 -3.73 -2.88
CA ALA A 100 -10.05 -4.13 -3.57
C ALA A 100 -10.35 -5.14 -4.67
N ARG A 101 -9.78 -4.93 -5.85
CA ARG A 101 -9.96 -5.80 -7.02
C ARG A 101 -8.83 -6.82 -7.19
N ASN A 102 -7.74 -6.62 -6.48
CA ASN A 102 -6.58 -7.49 -6.50
C ASN A 102 -5.83 -7.42 -5.17
N ARG A 103 -4.81 -8.25 -5.03
CA ARG A 103 -3.98 -8.35 -3.83
C ARG A 103 -3.29 -7.04 -3.48
N GLU A 104 -2.72 -6.36 -4.45
CA GLU A 104 -1.98 -5.11 -4.28
C GLU A 104 -2.89 -3.98 -3.76
N GLN A 105 -4.11 -3.90 -4.27
CA GLN A 105 -5.11 -2.96 -3.76
C GLN A 105 -5.55 -3.31 -2.34
N ASN A 106 -5.66 -4.59 -2.01
CA ASN A 106 -5.94 -5.03 -0.65
C ASN A 106 -4.82 -4.64 0.31
N PHE A 107 -3.57 -4.79 -0.09
CA PHE A 107 -2.41 -4.34 0.69
C PHE A 107 -2.44 -2.82 0.89
N ALA A 108 -2.69 -2.06 -0.17
CA ALA A 108 -2.80 -0.61 -0.09
C ALA A 108 -3.88 -0.15 0.89
N LEU A 109 -5.07 -0.74 0.85
CA LEU A 109 -6.15 -0.42 1.79
C LEU A 109 -5.81 -0.82 3.23
N ASN A 110 -5.12 -1.93 3.44
CA ASN A 110 -4.65 -2.30 4.78
C ASN A 110 -3.67 -1.28 5.37
N LEU A 111 -2.81 -0.66 4.54
CA LEU A 111 -1.94 0.44 4.99
C LEU A 111 -2.72 1.74 5.20
N LEU A 112 -3.50 2.16 4.21
CA LEU A 112 -4.24 3.43 4.24
C LEU A 112 -5.25 3.50 5.39
N MET A 113 -5.85 2.39 5.77
CA MET A 113 -6.82 2.31 6.86
C MET A 113 -6.19 2.01 8.23
N ASN A 114 -4.89 1.71 8.27
CA ASN A 114 -4.20 1.40 9.52
C ASN A 114 -3.83 2.69 10.27
N PRO A 115 -4.34 2.85 11.50
CA PRO A 115 -4.05 4.03 12.33
C PRO A 115 -2.61 4.20 12.75
N GLU A 116 -1.85 3.15 12.78
CA GLU A 116 -0.46 3.15 13.24
C GLU A 116 0.53 3.50 12.11
N VAL A 117 0.03 3.68 10.87
CA VAL A 117 0.84 4.01 9.71
C VAL A 117 0.62 5.48 9.35
N ASP A 118 1.65 6.30 9.52
CA ASP A 118 1.59 7.74 9.30
C ASP A 118 1.88 8.15 7.86
N PHE A 119 2.62 7.35 7.13
CA PHE A 119 3.05 7.67 5.76
C PHE A 119 2.96 6.45 4.84
N VAL A 120 2.28 6.59 3.72
CA VAL A 120 2.10 5.55 2.71
C VAL A 120 2.50 6.06 1.33
N THR A 121 3.34 5.31 0.64
CA THR A 121 3.67 5.53 -0.77
C THR A 121 3.00 4.48 -1.65
N LEU A 122 2.23 4.92 -2.63
CA LEU A 122 1.63 4.06 -3.64
C LEU A 122 2.31 4.29 -4.99
N LEU A 123 3.06 3.30 -5.44
CA LEU A 123 3.74 3.31 -6.73
C LEU A 123 3.02 2.38 -7.71
N GLY A 124 2.84 2.82 -8.93
CA GLY A 124 2.21 2.02 -9.99
C GLY A 124 1.86 2.86 -11.21
N GLN A 125 1.53 2.17 -12.29
CA GLN A 125 1.11 2.81 -13.54
C GLN A 125 -0.20 3.59 -13.37
N ALA A 126 -0.48 4.49 -14.32
CA ALA A 126 -1.76 5.17 -14.38
C ALA A 126 -2.92 4.17 -14.54
N GLY A 127 -4.07 4.46 -13.94
CA GLY A 127 -5.26 3.59 -14.02
C GLY A 127 -5.26 2.39 -13.07
N THR A 128 -4.30 2.25 -12.17
CA THR A 128 -4.26 1.16 -11.18
C THR A 128 -5.10 1.42 -9.92
N GLY A 129 -5.76 2.57 -9.83
CA GLY A 129 -6.68 2.91 -8.75
C GLY A 129 -6.05 3.58 -7.54
N LYS A 130 -4.79 4.02 -7.60
CA LYS A 130 -4.08 4.65 -6.48
C LYS A 130 -4.84 5.84 -5.88
N THR A 131 -5.22 6.78 -6.70
CA THR A 131 -5.97 7.99 -6.26
C THR A 131 -7.33 7.62 -5.70
N LEU A 132 -8.05 6.72 -6.37
CA LEU A 132 -9.37 6.26 -5.93
C LEU A 132 -9.33 5.62 -4.54
N LEU A 133 -8.37 4.72 -4.30
CA LEU A 133 -8.20 4.06 -3.00
C LEU A 133 -7.82 5.06 -1.91
N THR A 134 -6.93 5.99 -2.22
CA THR A 134 -6.48 7.02 -1.28
C THR A 134 -7.62 7.94 -0.87
N LEU A 135 -8.41 8.40 -1.84
CA LEU A 135 -9.60 9.23 -1.59
C LEU A 135 -10.66 8.48 -0.79
N ALA A 136 -10.96 7.24 -1.16
CA ALA A 136 -11.93 6.43 -0.44
C ALA A 136 -11.52 6.22 1.03
N ALA A 137 -10.26 5.90 1.28
CA ALA A 137 -9.73 5.77 2.63
C ALA A 137 -9.77 7.09 3.41
N GLY A 138 -9.43 8.20 2.78
CA GLY A 138 -9.51 9.54 3.38
C GLY A 138 -10.94 9.92 3.76
N LEU A 139 -11.88 9.76 2.83
CA LEU A 139 -13.29 10.09 3.07
C LEU A 139 -13.90 9.26 4.20
N THR A 140 -13.61 7.96 4.24
CA THR A 140 -14.07 7.09 5.32
C THR A 140 -13.54 7.56 6.68
N GLN A 141 -12.26 7.91 6.77
CA GLN A 141 -11.62 8.31 8.02
C GLN A 141 -12.04 9.71 8.48
N VAL A 142 -12.38 10.61 7.57
CA VAL A 142 -12.87 11.96 7.91
C VAL A 142 -14.36 11.94 8.22
N LEU A 143 -15.18 11.38 7.34
CA LEU A 143 -16.64 11.53 7.40
C LEU A 143 -17.32 10.45 8.26
N GLU A 144 -16.88 9.21 8.18
CA GLU A 144 -17.46 8.11 8.95
C GLU A 144 -16.72 7.92 10.29
N GLY A 145 -15.41 7.75 10.23
CA GLY A 145 -14.58 7.46 11.40
C GLY A 145 -14.28 8.69 12.27
N ARG A 146 -14.44 9.89 11.73
CA ARG A 146 -14.12 11.18 12.37
C ARG A 146 -12.73 11.21 13.02
N ARG A 147 -11.80 10.50 12.39
CA ARG A 147 -10.45 10.38 12.86
C ARG A 147 -9.60 11.60 12.52
N TYR A 148 -9.85 12.17 11.37
CA TYR A 148 -9.26 13.41 10.88
C TYR A 148 -10.36 14.44 10.61
N SER A 149 -9.99 15.72 10.65
CA SER A 149 -10.92 16.83 10.44
C SER A 149 -11.12 17.18 8.96
N GLU A 150 -10.11 16.93 8.15
CA GLU A 150 -10.10 17.33 6.73
C GLU A 150 -9.15 16.47 5.90
N ILE A 151 -9.32 16.52 4.59
CA ILE A 151 -8.38 15.97 3.60
C ILE A 151 -7.71 17.16 2.91
N ILE A 152 -6.39 17.19 2.93
CA ILE A 152 -5.61 18.15 2.16
C ILE A 152 -5.01 17.41 0.96
N MET A 153 -5.37 17.85 -0.24
CA MET A 153 -4.88 17.25 -1.47
C MET A 153 -3.98 18.22 -2.21
N THR A 154 -2.81 17.74 -2.62
CA THR A 154 -1.88 18.48 -3.45
C THR A 154 -1.57 17.69 -4.71
N ARG A 155 -1.35 18.39 -5.81
CA ARG A 155 -0.95 17.78 -7.08
C ARG A 155 0.11 18.65 -7.73
N VAL A 156 1.16 18.01 -8.23
CA VAL A 156 2.09 18.68 -9.15
C VAL A 156 1.40 18.79 -10.50
N THR A 157 1.19 20.00 -10.95
CA THR A 157 0.70 20.30 -12.30
C THR A 157 1.89 20.52 -13.20
N VAL A 158 2.15 19.56 -14.07
CA VAL A 158 3.11 19.73 -15.16
C VAL A 158 2.31 20.04 -16.43
N PRO A 159 2.48 21.23 -17.03
CA PRO A 159 1.82 21.53 -18.30
C PRO A 159 2.30 20.53 -19.36
N VAL A 160 1.37 19.79 -19.95
CA VAL A 160 1.63 19.01 -21.15
C VAL A 160 1.38 19.95 -22.33
N GLY A 161 2.42 20.63 -22.82
CA GLY A 161 2.29 21.60 -23.91
C GLY A 161 2.66 23.02 -23.52
N GLU A 162 1.88 24.00 -23.96
CA GLU A 162 2.13 25.41 -23.73
C GLU A 162 2.02 25.80 -22.25
N ASP A 163 2.84 26.79 -21.85
CA ASP A 163 2.80 27.41 -20.54
C ASP A 163 1.41 27.95 -20.24
N ILE A 164 0.80 27.59 -19.11
CA ILE A 164 -0.51 28.10 -18.69
C ILE A 164 -0.56 29.60 -18.55
N GLY A 165 0.59 30.29 -18.44
CA GLY A 165 0.70 31.73 -18.38
C GLY A 165 0.15 32.44 -19.60
N PHE A 166 0.08 31.79 -20.76
CA PHE A 166 -0.48 32.33 -21.99
C PHE A 166 -1.99 32.13 -22.14
N LEU A 167 -2.63 31.36 -21.25
CA LEU A 167 -4.07 31.17 -21.30
C LEU A 167 -4.80 32.34 -20.64
N PRO A 168 -5.94 32.82 -21.21
CA PRO A 168 -6.77 33.80 -20.55
C PRO A 168 -7.50 33.22 -19.33
N GLY A 169 -7.68 34.03 -18.30
CA GLY A 169 -8.41 33.66 -17.09
C GLY A 169 -7.54 33.63 -15.84
N THR A 170 -8.17 33.30 -14.72
CA THR A 170 -7.49 33.10 -13.44
C THR A 170 -6.65 31.81 -13.44
N GLU A 171 -5.72 31.66 -12.50
CA GLU A 171 -4.93 30.44 -12.41
C GLU A 171 -5.80 29.19 -12.16
N GLU A 172 -6.87 29.33 -11.38
CA GLU A 172 -7.84 28.25 -11.17
C GLU A 172 -8.57 27.85 -12.44
N GLU A 173 -9.00 28.84 -13.24
CA GLU A 173 -9.65 28.60 -14.54
C GLU A 173 -8.69 27.94 -15.55
N LYS A 174 -7.43 28.39 -15.57
CA LYS A 174 -6.38 27.80 -16.42
C LYS A 174 -6.07 26.35 -16.06
N MET A 175 -6.17 26.02 -14.78
CA MET A 175 -5.89 24.69 -14.23
C MET A 175 -7.07 23.72 -14.36
N GLY A 176 -8.29 24.22 -14.65
CA GLY A 176 -9.50 23.42 -14.74
C GLY A 176 -9.39 22.15 -15.59
N PRO A 177 -8.82 22.20 -16.81
CA PRO A 177 -8.66 21.02 -17.66
C PRO A 177 -7.74 19.94 -17.08
N TRP A 178 -6.87 20.32 -16.13
CA TRP A 178 -5.88 19.42 -15.54
C TRP A 178 -6.29 18.88 -14.18
N MET A 179 -7.29 19.50 -13.58
CA MET A 179 -7.90 19.07 -12.33
C MET A 179 -9.04 18.03 -12.53
N GLY A 180 -9.44 17.80 -13.76
CA GLY A 180 -10.56 16.92 -14.12
C GLY A 180 -10.35 15.42 -13.88
N ALA A 181 -9.24 15.01 -13.26
CA ALA A 181 -8.97 13.62 -12.87
C ALA A 181 -8.96 13.40 -11.33
N VAL A 182 -9.45 14.38 -10.60
CA VAL A 182 -9.59 14.32 -9.12
C VAL A 182 -11.01 13.96 -8.74
#